data_d5933128e010b82c51da1dd89c0b248a
#
_entry.id   d5933128e010b82c51da1dd89c0b248a
#
_cell.length_a   1.000
_cell.length_b   1.000
_cell.length_c   1.000
_cell.angle_alpha   90.00
_cell.angle_beta   90.00
_cell.angle_gamma   90.00
#
_symmetry.space_group_name_H-M   'P 1'
#
loop_
_entity.id
_entity.type
_entity.pdbx_description
1 polymer ?
#
loop_
_entity_poly.entity_id
_entity_poly.type
_entity_poly.pdbx_seq_one_letter_code
_entity_poly.pdbx_strand_id
1 'polypeptide(L)'
;MVDILVLQRVFNRKIPFLKFFLKKELIYVPILGLAWWALDFPFMRRYSKSFLAKHPHLKGKDMETTRKACEKFRSKPVSIMNFVEGTRFTQSKHDRQASPFAHLLKPKAGGIAFVLSAMGEQLHKLIDVTIDYPGGVPTFWDFVSGRVRDIRVNISVMPIQEIMDSGIFQDTYFDDPQVRVRFQAWLNERWQAKDNLLEELNATQKPL
;
A
#
# COMPACT_ATOMS: atom_id res chain seq x y z
N MET A 1 -0.97 2.97 -12.49
CA MET A 1 0.40 2.77 -13.06
C MET A 1 1.24 4.02 -12.95
N VAL A 2 0.68 5.19 -13.20
CA VAL A 2 1.40 6.48 -13.11
C VAL A 2 2.01 6.67 -11.72
N ASP A 3 1.24 6.46 -10.65
CA ASP A 3 1.70 6.58 -9.26
C ASP A 3 2.97 5.78 -8.95
N ILE A 4 3.10 4.57 -9.51
CA ILE A 4 4.30 3.74 -9.33
C ILE A 4 5.52 4.43 -9.93
N LEU A 5 5.39 4.98 -11.14
CA LEU A 5 6.48 5.69 -11.81
C LEU A 5 6.84 6.99 -11.09
N VAL A 6 5.84 7.73 -10.62
CA VAL A 6 6.03 8.94 -9.80
C VAL A 6 6.80 8.59 -8.53
N LEU A 7 6.37 7.58 -7.78
CA LEU A 7 7.03 7.15 -6.56
C LEU A 7 8.46 6.65 -6.82
N GLN A 8 8.68 5.87 -7.86
CA GLN A 8 10.03 5.43 -8.24
C GLN A 8 10.93 6.63 -8.57
N ARG A 9 10.41 7.68 -9.21
CA ARG A 9 11.17 8.89 -9.53
C ARG A 9 11.45 9.73 -8.29
N VAL A 10 10.45 9.94 -7.42
CA VAL A 10 10.55 10.76 -6.19
C VAL A 10 11.54 10.15 -5.21
N PHE A 11 11.52 8.82 -5.06
CA PHE A 11 12.36 8.10 -4.10
C PHE A 11 13.65 7.54 -4.72
N ASN A 12 13.91 7.82 -5.99
CA ASN A 12 15.14 7.35 -6.66
C ASN A 12 16.38 7.76 -5.87
N ARG A 13 17.20 6.79 -5.48
CA ARG A 13 18.44 6.94 -4.70
C ARG A 13 18.26 7.54 -3.27
N LYS A 14 17.01 7.74 -2.81
CA LYS A 14 16.73 8.25 -1.46
C LYS A 14 16.37 7.12 -0.48
N ILE A 15 15.72 6.10 -0.98
CA ILE A 15 15.37 4.89 -0.23
C ILE A 15 15.69 3.65 -1.09
N PRO A 16 15.75 2.45 -0.50
CA PRO A 16 15.85 1.21 -1.25
C PRO A 16 14.77 1.09 -2.32
N PHE A 17 15.09 0.36 -3.40
CA PHE A 17 14.16 0.17 -4.51
C PHE A 17 12.78 -0.32 -4.05
N LEU A 18 11.74 0.38 -4.49
CA LEU A 18 10.36 0.10 -4.10
C LEU A 18 9.91 -1.25 -4.66
N LYS A 19 9.52 -2.14 -3.78
CA LYS A 19 8.96 -3.44 -4.10
C LYS A 19 7.50 -3.49 -3.64
N PHE A 20 6.73 -4.39 -4.22
CA PHE A 20 5.37 -4.69 -3.78
C PHE A 20 5.16 -6.20 -3.78
N PHE A 21 4.23 -6.65 -2.98
CA PHE A 21 3.88 -8.05 -2.95
C PHE A 21 3.15 -8.45 -4.22
N LEU A 22 3.68 -9.46 -4.89
CA LEU A 22 3.11 -10.01 -6.12
C LEU A 22 2.35 -11.30 -5.83
N LYS A 23 1.27 -11.54 -6.55
CA LYS A 23 0.62 -12.84 -6.53
C LYS A 23 1.57 -13.89 -7.12
N LYS A 24 1.63 -15.08 -6.50
CA LYS A 24 2.53 -16.15 -6.93
C LYS A 24 2.38 -16.51 -8.41
N GLU A 25 1.15 -16.44 -8.91
CA GLU A 25 0.83 -16.76 -10.30
C GLU A 25 1.50 -15.82 -11.32
N LEU A 26 1.87 -14.61 -10.90
CA LEU A 26 2.52 -13.63 -11.76
C LEU A 26 3.96 -14.01 -12.13
N ILE A 27 4.57 -14.98 -11.44
CA ILE A 27 5.90 -15.49 -11.80
C ILE A 27 5.87 -16.17 -13.18
N TYR A 28 4.72 -16.68 -13.59
CA TYR A 28 4.55 -17.37 -14.89
C TYR A 28 4.28 -16.40 -16.06
N VAL A 29 4.18 -15.10 -15.80
CA VAL A 29 4.05 -14.12 -16.89
C VAL A 29 5.37 -14.02 -17.64
N PRO A 30 5.41 -14.31 -18.94
CA PRO A 30 6.64 -14.27 -19.71
C PRO A 30 7.38 -12.94 -19.57
N ILE A 31 8.70 -12.98 -19.48
CA ILE A 31 9.60 -11.82 -19.34
C ILE A 31 9.39 -11.09 -17.99
N LEU A 32 8.16 -10.64 -17.67
CA LEU A 32 7.87 -9.88 -16.46
C LEU A 32 8.04 -10.72 -15.19
N GLY A 33 7.59 -11.98 -15.20
CA GLY A 33 7.76 -12.88 -14.05
C GLY A 33 9.24 -13.12 -13.74
N LEU A 34 10.06 -13.33 -14.78
CA LEU A 34 11.51 -13.48 -14.64
C LEU A 34 12.16 -12.18 -14.13
N ALA A 35 11.75 -11.02 -14.65
CA ALA A 35 12.27 -9.72 -14.20
C ALA A 35 11.95 -9.46 -12.73
N TRP A 36 10.71 -9.72 -12.28
CA TRP A 36 10.33 -9.57 -10.87
C TRP A 36 11.07 -10.56 -9.96
N TRP A 37 11.27 -11.79 -10.42
CA TRP A 37 12.06 -12.78 -9.70
C TRP A 37 13.53 -12.33 -9.57
N ALA A 38 14.16 -11.88 -10.68
CA ALA A 38 15.53 -11.40 -10.68
C ALA A 38 15.73 -10.14 -9.82
N LEU A 39 14.70 -9.29 -9.70
CA LEU A 39 14.69 -8.11 -8.84
C LEU A 39 14.30 -8.42 -7.39
N ASP A 40 14.19 -9.69 -7.02
CA ASP A 40 13.84 -10.11 -5.64
C ASP A 40 12.49 -9.58 -5.15
N PHE A 41 11.49 -9.44 -6.01
CA PHE A 41 10.14 -9.11 -5.54
C PHE A 41 9.56 -10.24 -4.67
N PRO A 42 8.90 -9.91 -3.55
CA PRO A 42 8.27 -10.93 -2.72
C PRO A 42 6.98 -11.46 -3.37
N PHE A 43 6.98 -12.74 -3.71
CA PHE A 43 5.77 -13.43 -4.18
C PHE A 43 4.99 -13.99 -3.01
N MET A 44 3.67 -13.74 -2.98
CA MET A 44 2.79 -14.25 -1.94
C MET A 44 1.67 -15.13 -2.54
N ARG A 45 1.23 -16.10 -1.78
CA ARG A 45 -0.02 -16.82 -2.04
C ARG A 45 -1.05 -16.28 -1.06
N ARG A 46 -2.17 -15.77 -1.58
CA ARG A 46 -3.32 -15.37 -0.76
C ARG A 46 -4.47 -16.34 -0.99
N TYR A 47 -4.89 -16.98 0.07
CA TYR A 47 -6.09 -17.80 0.02
C TYR A 47 -7.33 -16.93 0.23
N SER A 48 -8.39 -17.16 -0.54
CA SER A 48 -9.67 -16.49 -0.33
C SER A 48 -10.33 -17.00 0.96
N LYS A 49 -11.19 -16.17 1.58
CA LYS A 49 -11.95 -16.58 2.77
C LYS A 49 -12.79 -17.84 2.51
N SER A 50 -13.39 -17.96 1.32
CA SER A 50 -14.17 -19.13 0.89
C SER A 50 -13.30 -20.39 0.74
N PHE A 51 -12.07 -20.25 0.28
CA PHE A 51 -11.12 -21.34 0.19
C PHE A 51 -10.65 -21.79 1.58
N LEU A 52 -10.32 -20.85 2.48
CA LEU A 52 -9.92 -21.16 3.86
C LEU A 52 -11.05 -21.79 4.69
N ALA A 53 -12.31 -21.41 4.42
CA ALA A 53 -13.47 -22.07 5.05
C ALA A 53 -13.55 -23.57 4.70
N LYS A 54 -13.15 -23.94 3.48
CA LYS A 54 -13.09 -25.35 3.02
C LYS A 54 -11.80 -26.06 3.45
N HIS A 55 -10.74 -25.33 3.74
CA HIS A 55 -9.41 -25.86 4.08
C HIS A 55 -8.83 -25.17 5.31
N PRO A 56 -9.40 -25.34 6.51
CA PRO A 56 -8.99 -24.62 7.73
C PRO A 56 -7.52 -24.84 8.12
N HIS A 57 -6.94 -25.98 7.76
CA HIS A 57 -5.56 -26.36 8.02
C HIS A 57 -4.53 -25.48 7.24
N LEU A 58 -4.99 -24.70 6.27
CA LEU A 58 -4.17 -23.76 5.49
C LEU A 58 -4.18 -22.34 6.08
N LYS A 59 -4.99 -22.09 7.13
CA LYS A 59 -5.03 -20.81 7.82
C LYS A 59 -3.64 -20.49 8.38
N GLY A 60 -3.11 -19.32 8.04
CA GLY A 60 -1.78 -18.86 8.47
C GLY A 60 -0.58 -19.37 7.65
N LYS A 61 -0.76 -20.41 6.82
CA LYS A 61 0.35 -20.91 5.96
C LYS A 61 0.80 -19.90 4.92
N ASP A 62 -0.09 -19.05 4.45
CA ASP A 62 0.24 -17.95 3.55
C ASP A 62 1.14 -16.91 4.23
N MET A 63 0.86 -16.59 5.49
CA MET A 63 1.69 -15.70 6.30
C MET A 63 3.07 -16.31 6.58
N GLU A 64 3.12 -17.55 7.02
CA GLU A 64 4.39 -18.25 7.29
C GLU A 64 5.24 -18.35 6.01
N THR A 65 4.64 -18.73 4.90
CA THR A 65 5.34 -18.81 3.60
C THR A 65 5.88 -17.45 3.18
N THR A 66 5.09 -16.39 3.39
CA THR A 66 5.52 -15.02 3.07
C THR A 66 6.63 -14.56 4.00
N ARG A 67 6.53 -14.83 5.29
CA ARG A 67 7.59 -14.53 6.29
C ARG A 67 8.91 -15.17 5.87
N LYS A 68 8.91 -16.47 5.55
CA LYS A 68 10.09 -17.17 5.02
C LYS A 68 10.63 -16.54 3.73
N ALA A 69 9.75 -16.18 2.79
CA ALA A 69 10.17 -15.52 1.57
C ALA A 69 10.79 -14.12 1.82
N CYS A 70 10.43 -13.48 2.92
CA CYS A 70 10.93 -12.17 3.32
C CYS A 70 12.20 -12.24 4.19
N GLU A 71 12.61 -13.41 4.71
CA GLU A 71 13.83 -13.59 5.51
C GLU A 71 15.10 -13.07 4.80
N LYS A 72 15.13 -13.16 3.48
CA LYS A 72 16.22 -12.61 2.66
C LYS A 72 16.40 -11.09 2.79
N PHE A 73 15.38 -10.38 3.26
CA PHE A 73 15.45 -8.94 3.47
C PHE A 73 15.98 -8.54 4.85
N ARG A 74 16.28 -9.49 5.74
CA ARG A 74 16.93 -9.19 7.02
C ARG A 74 18.31 -8.57 6.85
N SER A 75 19.03 -8.97 5.80
CA SER A 75 20.38 -8.47 5.47
C SER A 75 20.42 -7.49 4.30
N LYS A 76 19.27 -7.20 3.67
CA LYS A 76 19.20 -6.34 2.49
C LYS A 76 18.21 -5.20 2.74
N PRO A 77 18.58 -3.95 2.46
CA PRO A 77 17.64 -2.84 2.58
C PRO A 77 16.48 -3.02 1.60
N VAL A 78 15.26 -2.81 2.09
CA VAL A 78 14.03 -2.99 1.31
C VAL A 78 13.03 -1.87 1.61
N SER A 79 12.28 -1.46 0.61
CA SER A 79 11.10 -0.62 0.76
C SER A 79 9.90 -1.34 0.15
N ILE A 80 8.84 -1.51 0.95
CA ILE A 80 7.61 -2.18 0.51
C ILE A 80 6.53 -1.15 0.26
N MET A 81 6.05 -1.09 -0.97
CA MET A 81 4.94 -0.22 -1.37
C MET A 81 3.61 -0.96 -1.24
N ASN A 82 2.64 -0.30 -0.63
CA ASN A 82 1.28 -0.81 -0.48
C ASN A 82 0.25 0.25 -0.90
N PHE A 83 -0.61 -0.09 -1.84
CA PHE A 83 -1.76 0.74 -2.18
C PHE A 83 -2.94 0.34 -1.30
N VAL A 84 -3.20 1.14 -0.28
CA VAL A 84 -4.12 0.81 0.83
C VAL A 84 -5.58 0.72 0.40
N GLU A 85 -5.99 1.44 -0.62
CA GLU A 85 -7.33 1.32 -1.20
C GLU A 85 -7.52 0.00 -1.97
N GLY A 86 -6.43 -0.62 -2.40
CA GLY A 86 -6.41 -1.89 -3.13
C GLY A 86 -6.97 -1.83 -4.55
N THR A 87 -7.37 -0.64 -5.02
CA THR A 87 -7.86 -0.39 -6.38
C THR A 87 -7.69 1.07 -6.74
N ARG A 88 -7.77 1.41 -8.03
CA ARG A 88 -7.77 2.79 -8.49
C ARG A 88 -9.09 3.46 -8.16
N PHE A 89 -9.03 4.74 -7.80
CA PHE A 89 -10.21 5.58 -7.63
C PHE A 89 -11.04 5.62 -8.91
N THR A 90 -12.34 5.51 -8.78
CA THR A 90 -13.36 5.90 -9.76
C THR A 90 -14.61 6.29 -8.99
N GLN A 91 -15.39 7.25 -9.52
CA GLN A 91 -16.60 7.70 -8.86
C GLN A 91 -17.58 6.55 -8.56
N SER A 92 -17.78 5.67 -9.51
CA SER A 92 -18.64 4.49 -9.32
C SER A 92 -18.19 3.56 -8.16
N LYS A 93 -16.89 3.44 -7.90
CA LYS A 93 -16.40 2.67 -6.76
C LYS A 93 -16.54 3.43 -5.45
N HIS A 94 -16.31 4.75 -5.48
CA HIS A 94 -16.52 5.63 -4.34
C HIS A 94 -17.99 5.52 -3.85
N ASP A 95 -18.94 5.69 -4.75
CA ASP A 95 -20.37 5.62 -4.46
C ASP A 95 -20.78 4.23 -3.97
N ARG A 96 -20.32 3.16 -4.65
CA ARG A 96 -20.60 1.78 -4.25
C ARG A 96 -20.04 1.43 -2.86
N GLN A 97 -18.90 2.02 -2.49
CA GLN A 97 -18.31 1.82 -1.17
C GLN A 97 -18.94 2.73 -0.10
N ALA A 98 -19.76 3.72 -0.51
CA ALA A 98 -20.22 4.81 0.36
C ALA A 98 -19.01 5.37 1.14
N SER A 99 -17.97 5.83 0.41
CA SER A 99 -16.78 6.36 1.05
C SER A 99 -17.11 7.62 1.83
N PRO A 100 -16.66 7.77 3.09
CA PRO A 100 -16.85 9.00 3.85
C PRO A 100 -15.89 10.12 3.43
N PHE A 101 -14.88 9.81 2.61
CA PHE A 101 -13.85 10.73 2.13
C PHE A 101 -14.28 11.35 0.81
N ALA A 102 -13.96 12.62 0.56
CA ALA A 102 -14.33 13.30 -0.68
C ALA A 102 -13.49 12.85 -1.88
N HIS A 103 -12.20 12.62 -1.67
CA HIS A 103 -11.21 12.36 -2.73
C HIS A 103 -10.66 10.93 -2.71
N LEU A 104 -11.02 10.11 -1.72
CA LEU A 104 -10.39 8.81 -1.48
C LEU A 104 -11.43 7.68 -1.37
N LEU A 105 -11.01 6.47 -1.71
CA LEU A 105 -11.76 5.26 -1.39
C LEU A 105 -11.50 4.84 0.07
N LYS A 106 -12.35 3.96 0.61
CA LYS A 106 -12.15 3.40 1.94
C LYS A 106 -10.84 2.62 2.01
N PRO A 107 -9.96 2.91 3.00
CA PRO A 107 -8.71 2.19 3.15
C PRO A 107 -8.94 0.78 3.70
N LYS A 108 -8.08 -0.15 3.31
CA LYS A 108 -8.12 -1.56 3.73
C LYS A 108 -6.87 -1.89 4.54
N ALA A 109 -7.03 -2.01 5.84
CA ALA A 109 -5.94 -2.27 6.76
C ALA A 109 -5.20 -3.59 6.52
N GLY A 110 -5.88 -4.60 5.97
CA GLY A 110 -5.34 -5.95 5.82
C GLY A 110 -4.04 -6.06 5.02
N GLY A 111 -3.79 -5.15 4.07
CA GLY A 111 -2.53 -5.13 3.31
C GLY A 111 -1.35 -4.66 4.15
N ILE A 112 -1.53 -3.56 4.88
CA ILE A 112 -0.49 -3.04 5.79
C ILE A 112 -0.25 -4.02 6.94
N ALA A 113 -1.31 -4.51 7.57
CA ALA A 113 -1.22 -5.49 8.64
C ALA A 113 -0.44 -6.74 8.21
N PHE A 114 -0.66 -7.21 6.99
CA PHE A 114 0.08 -8.33 6.44
C PHE A 114 1.58 -8.03 6.30
N VAL A 115 1.95 -6.83 5.86
CA VAL A 115 3.35 -6.40 5.76
C VAL A 115 3.98 -6.30 7.13
N LEU A 116 3.29 -5.67 8.09
CA LEU A 116 3.79 -5.53 9.47
C LEU A 116 3.98 -6.89 10.15
N SER A 117 3.02 -7.80 10.04
CA SER A 117 3.15 -9.16 10.61
C SER A 117 4.26 -9.99 9.94
N ALA A 118 4.50 -9.79 8.64
CA ALA A 118 5.52 -10.56 7.93
C ALA A 118 6.94 -10.01 8.11
N MET A 119 7.07 -8.67 8.27
CA MET A 119 8.35 -7.97 8.16
C MET A 119 8.52 -6.83 9.20
N GLY A 120 7.62 -6.66 10.16
CA GLY A 120 7.63 -5.50 11.08
C GLY A 120 8.97 -5.28 11.76
N GLU A 121 9.64 -6.34 12.19
CA GLU A 121 10.98 -6.29 12.79
C GLU A 121 12.10 -5.79 11.85
N GLN A 122 11.86 -5.82 10.55
CA GLN A 122 12.84 -5.44 9.52
C GLN A 122 12.57 -4.04 8.95
N LEU A 123 11.40 -3.49 9.24
CA LEU A 123 10.96 -2.21 8.74
C LEU A 123 11.04 -1.16 9.86
N HIS A 124 11.69 -0.04 9.57
CA HIS A 124 11.93 0.99 10.59
C HIS A 124 11.01 2.20 10.43
N LYS A 125 10.57 2.50 9.21
CA LYS A 125 9.79 3.69 8.91
C LYS A 125 8.59 3.36 8.05
N LEU A 126 7.46 3.98 8.36
CA LEU A 126 6.30 4.07 7.51
C LEU A 126 6.36 5.41 6.78
N ILE A 127 6.32 5.37 5.46
CA ILE A 127 6.28 6.56 4.61
C ILE A 127 4.87 6.64 4.02
N ASP A 128 4.11 7.62 4.47
CA ASP A 128 2.79 7.91 3.93
C ASP A 128 2.91 8.96 2.83
N VAL A 129 2.42 8.63 1.64
CA VAL A 129 2.54 9.48 0.45
C VAL A 129 1.16 9.84 -0.07
N THR A 130 0.93 11.13 -0.26
CA THR A 130 -0.23 11.67 -0.96
C THR A 130 0.21 12.23 -2.29
N ILE A 131 -0.40 11.78 -3.38
CA ILE A 131 -0.13 12.28 -4.73
C ILE A 131 -1.36 13.03 -5.19
N ASP A 132 -1.17 14.27 -5.57
CA ASP A 132 -2.19 15.11 -6.18
C ASP A 132 -1.82 15.42 -7.64
N TYR A 133 -2.83 15.37 -8.49
CA TYR A 133 -2.73 15.70 -9.91
C TYR A 133 -3.62 16.92 -10.21
N PRO A 134 -3.08 18.12 -10.19
CA PRO A 134 -3.85 19.35 -10.41
C PRO A 134 -4.68 19.37 -11.71
N GLY A 135 -4.16 18.75 -12.75
CA GLY A 135 -4.86 18.59 -14.04
C GLY A 135 -5.87 17.43 -14.12
N GLY A 136 -6.18 16.79 -12.97
CA GLY A 136 -7.00 15.58 -12.90
C GLY A 136 -6.17 14.29 -13.02
N VAL A 137 -6.79 13.16 -12.67
CA VAL A 137 -6.12 11.86 -12.66
C VAL A 137 -5.66 11.45 -14.07
N PRO A 138 -4.34 11.35 -14.32
CA PRO A 138 -3.85 11.12 -15.68
C PRO A 138 -4.01 9.66 -16.11
N THR A 139 -4.21 9.47 -17.40
CA THR A 139 -3.99 8.16 -18.02
C THR A 139 -2.48 7.88 -18.15
N PHE A 140 -2.14 6.61 -18.38
CA PHE A 140 -0.74 6.25 -18.65
C PHE A 140 -0.19 7.00 -19.88
N TRP A 141 -1.01 7.17 -20.92
CA TRP A 141 -0.62 7.86 -22.14
C TRP A 141 -0.46 9.37 -21.96
N ASP A 142 -1.26 10.00 -21.09
CA ASP A 142 -1.07 11.41 -20.74
C ASP A 142 0.27 11.64 -20.06
N PHE A 143 0.65 10.71 -19.19
CA PHE A 143 1.93 10.78 -18.48
C PHE A 143 3.12 10.60 -19.45
N VAL A 144 3.11 9.56 -20.27
CA VAL A 144 4.21 9.24 -21.20
C VAL A 144 4.34 10.29 -22.31
N SER A 145 3.23 10.87 -22.75
CA SER A 145 3.22 11.94 -23.79
C SER A 145 3.61 13.33 -23.25
N GLY A 146 3.92 13.46 -21.94
CA GLY A 146 4.31 14.73 -21.33
C GLY A 146 3.15 15.74 -21.16
N ARG A 147 1.89 15.28 -21.23
CA ARG A 147 0.71 16.12 -20.98
C ARG A 147 0.50 16.45 -19.52
N VAL A 148 1.06 15.63 -18.62
CA VAL A 148 1.03 15.86 -17.16
C VAL A 148 2.16 16.83 -16.82
N ARG A 149 1.79 18.08 -16.53
CA ARG A 149 2.77 19.16 -16.26
C ARG A 149 3.15 19.22 -14.78
N ASP A 150 2.15 19.07 -13.91
CA ASP A 150 2.31 19.24 -12.47
C ASP A 150 1.86 18.00 -11.73
N ILE A 151 2.69 17.56 -10.79
CA ILE A 151 2.41 16.49 -9.86
C ILE A 151 2.86 16.96 -8.48
N ARG A 152 1.96 17.01 -7.53
CA ARG A 152 2.26 17.37 -6.15
C ARG A 152 2.38 16.11 -5.31
N VAL A 153 3.44 16.02 -4.54
CA VAL A 153 3.70 14.85 -3.69
C VAL A 153 3.97 15.34 -2.28
N ASN A 154 3.08 14.99 -1.37
CA ASN A 154 3.26 15.20 0.05
C ASN A 154 3.74 13.91 0.69
N ILE A 155 4.75 14.00 1.58
CA ILE A 155 5.39 12.84 2.21
C ILE A 155 5.41 13.07 3.72
N SER A 156 4.79 12.17 4.46
CA SER A 156 4.86 12.08 5.92
C SER A 156 5.61 10.81 6.31
N VAL A 157 6.50 10.91 7.28
CA VAL A 157 7.33 9.79 7.75
C VAL A 157 7.10 9.60 9.24
N MET A 158 6.87 8.35 9.66
CA MET A 158 6.77 7.98 11.06
C MET A 158 7.57 6.71 11.34
N PRO A 159 8.17 6.56 12.53
CA PRO A 159 8.76 5.31 12.96
C PRO A 159 7.67 4.22 13.08
N ILE A 160 7.96 3.02 12.58
CA ILE A 160 7.04 1.87 12.77
C ILE A 160 6.93 1.51 14.24
N GLN A 161 7.98 1.74 15.02
CA GLN A 161 7.99 1.47 16.45
C GLN A 161 6.87 2.22 17.19
N GLU A 162 6.52 3.43 16.79
CA GLU A 162 5.39 4.18 17.37
C GLU A 162 4.05 3.43 17.22
N ILE A 163 3.85 2.75 16.08
CA ILE A 163 2.65 1.95 15.83
C ILE A 163 2.63 0.69 16.69
N MET A 164 3.80 0.09 16.89
CA MET A 164 3.95 -1.13 17.71
C MET A 164 3.79 -0.81 19.20
N ASP A 165 4.48 0.22 19.71
CA ASP A 165 4.48 0.59 21.13
C ASP A 165 3.14 1.16 21.61
N SER A 166 2.43 1.86 20.74
CA SER A 166 1.08 2.40 21.06
C SER A 166 0.00 1.31 21.16
N GLY A 167 0.32 0.05 20.81
CA GLY A 167 -0.66 -1.03 20.78
C GLY A 167 -1.72 -0.90 19.67
N ILE A 168 -1.53 0.04 18.74
CA ILE A 168 -2.39 0.22 17.55
C ILE A 168 -2.35 -1.04 16.69
N PHE A 169 -1.16 -1.60 16.50
CA PHE A 169 -0.94 -2.87 15.81
C PHE A 169 -0.34 -3.91 16.75
N GLN A 170 -0.78 -5.16 16.62
CA GLN A 170 -0.22 -6.32 17.31
C GLN A 170 -0.22 -7.51 16.37
N ASP A 171 0.68 -8.47 16.60
CA ASP A 171 0.79 -9.69 15.77
C ASP A 171 -0.48 -10.56 15.78
N THR A 172 -1.32 -10.38 16.80
CA THR A 172 -2.66 -10.99 16.91
C THR A 172 -3.71 -10.41 15.96
N TYR A 173 -3.36 -9.44 15.12
CA TYR A 173 -4.29 -8.75 14.19
C TYR A 173 -5.20 -9.70 13.41
N PHE A 174 -4.69 -10.83 12.96
CA PHE A 174 -5.48 -11.78 12.15
C PHE A 174 -6.43 -12.65 12.98
N ASP A 175 -6.19 -12.74 14.27
CA ASP A 175 -6.97 -13.59 15.20
C ASP A 175 -7.86 -12.77 16.14
N ASP A 176 -7.44 -11.54 16.51
CA ASP A 176 -8.17 -10.65 17.41
C ASP A 176 -9.00 -9.59 16.67
N PRO A 177 -10.34 -9.62 16.78
CA PRO A 177 -11.21 -8.61 16.21
C PRO A 177 -10.99 -7.20 16.76
N GLN A 178 -10.62 -7.05 18.04
CA GLN A 178 -10.41 -5.75 18.67
C GLN A 178 -9.17 -5.05 18.11
N VAL A 179 -8.10 -5.80 17.89
CA VAL A 179 -6.88 -5.28 17.25
C VAL A 179 -7.21 -4.83 15.81
N ARG A 180 -8.03 -5.60 15.08
CA ARG A 180 -8.48 -5.19 13.74
C ARG A 180 -9.26 -3.89 13.73
N VAL A 181 -10.19 -3.72 14.66
CA VAL A 181 -11.00 -2.51 14.77
C VAL A 181 -10.11 -1.30 15.09
N ARG A 182 -9.23 -1.43 16.08
CA ARG A 182 -8.31 -0.37 16.51
C ARG A 182 -7.36 0.05 15.38
N PHE A 183 -6.76 -0.91 14.68
CA PHE A 183 -5.86 -0.63 13.56
C PHE A 183 -6.60 0.01 12.37
N GLN A 184 -7.83 -0.44 12.09
CA GLN A 184 -8.66 0.18 11.04
C GLN A 184 -9.07 1.61 11.41
N ALA A 185 -9.39 1.88 12.69
CA ALA A 185 -9.73 3.22 13.17
C ALA A 185 -8.55 4.19 12.97
N TRP A 186 -7.35 3.79 13.42
CA TRP A 186 -6.12 4.55 13.20
C TRP A 186 -5.88 4.84 11.71
N LEU A 187 -6.10 3.85 10.84
CA LEU A 187 -5.94 4.03 9.41
C LEU A 187 -6.97 4.99 8.82
N ASN A 188 -8.21 4.97 9.32
CA ASN A 188 -9.26 5.90 8.90
C ASN A 188 -8.93 7.35 9.29
N GLU A 189 -8.36 7.58 10.48
CA GLU A 189 -7.89 8.90 10.91
C GLU A 189 -6.79 9.43 9.98
N ARG A 190 -5.85 8.58 9.60
CA ARG A 190 -4.82 8.91 8.61
C ARG A 190 -5.43 9.26 7.24
N TRP A 191 -6.46 8.51 6.84
CA TRP A 191 -7.16 8.76 5.58
C TRP A 191 -7.93 10.07 5.62
N GLN A 192 -8.54 10.41 6.76
CA GLN A 192 -9.20 11.72 6.93
C GLN A 192 -8.20 12.88 6.82
N ALA A 193 -7.05 12.78 7.47
CA ALA A 193 -6.01 13.80 7.35
C ALA A 193 -5.52 13.97 5.91
N LYS A 194 -5.40 12.86 5.17
CA LYS A 194 -5.03 12.86 3.76
C LYS A 194 -6.11 13.48 2.86
N ASP A 195 -7.37 13.20 3.13
CA ASP A 195 -8.51 13.76 2.40
C ASP A 195 -8.60 15.27 2.59
N ASN A 196 -8.43 15.74 3.84
CA ASN A 196 -8.36 17.17 4.15
C ASN A 196 -7.21 17.87 3.42
N LEU A 197 -6.02 17.24 3.38
CA LEU A 197 -4.88 17.76 2.63
C LEU A 197 -5.19 17.89 1.13
N LEU A 198 -5.85 16.91 0.54
CA LEU A 198 -6.25 16.96 -0.87
C LEU A 198 -7.27 18.07 -1.12
N GLU A 199 -8.21 18.28 -0.19
CA GLU A 199 -9.16 19.40 -0.27
C GLU A 199 -8.45 20.75 -0.22
N GLU A 200 -7.50 20.95 0.68
CA GLU A 200 -6.67 22.17 0.77
C GLU A 200 -5.86 22.43 -0.51
N LEU A 201 -5.24 21.38 -1.06
CA LEU A 201 -4.48 21.46 -2.30
C LEU A 201 -5.37 21.84 -3.48
N ASN A 202 -6.61 21.33 -3.56
CA ASN A 202 -7.59 21.65 -4.58
C ASN A 202 -8.17 23.05 -4.40
N ALA A 203 -8.41 23.51 -3.18
CA ALA A 203 -8.91 24.84 -2.90
C ALA A 203 -7.93 25.94 -3.35
N THR A 204 -6.62 25.68 -3.21
CA THR A 204 -5.55 26.60 -3.62
C THR A 204 -5.44 26.74 -5.15
N GLN A 205 -6.15 25.93 -5.93
CA GLN A 205 -6.14 25.93 -7.39
C GLN A 205 -7.29 26.72 -8.04
N LYS A 206 -8.32 27.13 -7.28
CA LYS A 206 -9.37 27.99 -7.86
C LYS A 206 -8.73 29.34 -8.17
N PRO A 207 -8.61 29.74 -9.47
CA PRO A 207 -8.20 31.10 -9.78
C PRO A 207 -9.27 32.06 -9.22
N LEU A 208 -8.78 33.17 -8.67
CA LEU A 208 -9.59 34.33 -8.29
C LEU A 208 -10.38 34.84 -9.49
#